data_9061237a4a8a4f3cba83080e5bd2ea0b
#
_entry.id   9061237a4a8a4f3cba83080e5bd2ea0b
#
_cell.length_a   1.000
_cell.length_b   1.000
_cell.length_c   1.000
_cell.angle_alpha   90.00
_cell.angle_beta   90.00
_cell.angle_gamma   90.00
#
_symmetry.space_group_name_H-M   'P 1'
#
loop_
_entity.id
_entity.type
_entity.pdbx_description
1 polymer ?
#
loop_
_entity_poly.entity_id
_entity_poly.type
_entity_poly.pdbx_seq_one_letter_code
_entity_poly.pdbx_strand_id
1 'polypeptide(L)'
;MYLVYPVIGIYLTSLFVRYIVKDEISHGITRILYAISSKRSRLKGHNCWSSVIASAITIGFGGSVGAEAPIVLTGSAIGSNLGKLFNMDNKTLMLLVGCGAAAAIAGIFKAPIAGLVFTLEVLMIDLTMASLLPILISSVTATCFTYIFTGSDPLFFFHLDSAWPVERVPANILLGIFGGFVSLYFIRTMTACESVFGRIKNRPMLKLLLGAMVLSPLIFLFPSLYGEGYGSINILLNGKTEAEWETILHNSPFYGNSEMLLPYIGMVLLTKVFATSATNGGGGCGGTFAPSLFIGAFAGFFFARVWNIYEIGIYLPEKNFALLGMSAVMAGVMHAPLTGIFLIAEITGGYQMFIPLMIVSICAYLTIIIFEPHSIYGMRLARQGKLITHHKDRAVLTLMSLDSVIDKSFTAVSPELNLASLVHAISKSHNNVLPVLDDAGNLLGEIDITKLRHIVFRTELYHHFKVKQLMSQPEATLSVNDTMEIVMKKFDQTDSAMLPVLDNENHLLGYISRTHMYTMYRKMVADLSED
;
A
#
# COMPACT_ATOMS: atom_id res chain seq x y z
N MET A 1 -19.11 -21.57 -21.92
CA MET A 1 -19.10 -20.12 -21.61
C MET A 1 -18.02 -19.80 -20.58
N TYR A 2 -17.98 -20.40 -19.40
CA TYR A 2 -17.02 -20.12 -18.31
C TYR A 2 -15.52 -20.27 -18.68
N LEU A 3 -15.18 -21.13 -19.64
CA LEU A 3 -13.80 -21.32 -20.08
C LEU A 3 -13.29 -20.21 -21.03
N VAL A 4 -14.16 -19.56 -21.77
CA VAL A 4 -13.78 -18.69 -22.90
C VAL A 4 -14.01 -17.21 -22.58
N TYR A 5 -15.13 -16.85 -21.96
CA TYR A 5 -15.46 -15.44 -21.71
C TYR A 5 -14.42 -14.69 -20.87
N PRO A 6 -13.89 -15.23 -19.74
CA PRO A 6 -12.89 -14.52 -18.97
C PRO A 6 -11.60 -14.25 -19.77
N VAL A 7 -11.22 -15.16 -20.65
CA VAL A 7 -10.03 -14.99 -21.52
C VAL A 7 -10.25 -13.87 -22.52
N ILE A 8 -11.44 -13.82 -23.15
CA ILE A 8 -11.80 -12.74 -24.07
C ILE A 8 -11.77 -11.39 -23.33
N GLY A 9 -12.35 -11.31 -22.12
CA GLY A 9 -12.37 -10.11 -21.32
C GLY A 9 -10.98 -9.58 -20.98
N ILE A 10 -10.10 -10.47 -20.50
CA ILE A 10 -8.71 -10.10 -20.18
C ILE A 10 -7.97 -9.65 -21.46
N TYR A 11 -8.18 -10.32 -22.59
CA TYR A 11 -7.58 -9.97 -23.88
C TYR A 11 -8.04 -8.57 -24.35
N LEU A 12 -9.35 -8.30 -24.34
CA LEU A 12 -9.90 -7.01 -24.73
C LEU A 12 -9.40 -5.89 -23.81
N THR A 13 -9.35 -6.14 -22.50
CA THR A 13 -8.79 -5.18 -21.53
C THR A 13 -7.32 -4.91 -21.81
N SER A 14 -6.54 -5.95 -22.07
CA SER A 14 -5.11 -5.81 -22.40
C SER A 14 -4.90 -4.99 -23.68
N LEU A 15 -5.73 -5.19 -24.72
CA LEU A 15 -5.71 -4.38 -25.95
C LEU A 15 -6.08 -2.92 -25.65
N PHE A 16 -7.16 -2.70 -24.91
CA PHE A 16 -7.61 -1.36 -24.53
C PHE A 16 -6.52 -0.58 -23.78
N VAL A 17 -5.91 -1.21 -22.77
CA VAL A 17 -4.83 -0.61 -21.99
C VAL A 17 -3.61 -0.31 -22.86
N ARG A 18 -3.23 -1.23 -23.74
CA ARG A 18 -2.02 -1.11 -24.57
C ARG A 18 -2.15 -0.06 -25.68
N TYR A 19 -3.28 -0.02 -26.38
CA TYR A 19 -3.42 0.81 -27.58
C TYR A 19 -4.09 2.16 -27.30
N ILE A 20 -5.06 2.21 -26.37
CA ILE A 20 -5.82 3.43 -26.08
C ILE A 20 -5.23 4.18 -24.88
N VAL A 21 -5.04 3.50 -23.74
CA VAL A 21 -4.58 4.15 -22.51
C VAL A 21 -3.08 4.41 -22.53
N LYS A 22 -2.28 3.47 -23.04
CA LYS A 22 -0.81 3.53 -23.13
C LYS A 22 -0.12 3.78 -21.77
N ASP A 23 -0.74 3.37 -20.68
CA ASP A 23 -0.24 3.50 -19.32
C ASP A 23 -0.68 2.28 -18.49
N GLU A 24 0.08 1.91 -17.46
CA GLU A 24 -0.35 0.86 -16.54
C GLU A 24 -1.46 1.39 -15.64
N ILE A 25 -2.63 0.76 -15.61
CA ILE A 25 -3.78 1.14 -14.78
C ILE A 25 -4.12 0.11 -13.70
N SER A 26 -3.34 -0.98 -13.62
CA SER A 26 -3.44 -1.96 -12.54
C SER A 26 -3.08 -1.34 -11.19
N HIS A 27 -3.66 -1.88 -10.10
CA HIS A 27 -3.39 -1.46 -8.72
C HIS A 27 -3.79 -0.01 -8.37
N GLY A 28 -5.04 0.37 -8.65
CA GLY A 28 -5.56 1.73 -8.51
C GLY A 28 -5.25 2.41 -7.17
N ILE A 29 -5.53 1.75 -6.03
CA ILE A 29 -5.31 2.32 -4.68
C ILE A 29 -3.81 2.55 -4.41
N THR A 30 -2.93 1.62 -4.80
CA THR A 30 -1.48 1.80 -4.68
C THR A 30 -0.97 3.03 -5.45
N ARG A 31 -1.59 3.32 -6.62
CA ARG A 31 -1.26 4.52 -7.41
C ARG A 31 -1.70 5.81 -6.71
N ILE A 32 -2.86 5.80 -6.06
CA ILE A 32 -3.33 6.95 -5.29
C ILE A 32 -2.38 7.21 -4.13
N LEU A 33 -2.04 6.18 -3.36
CA LEU A 33 -1.06 6.27 -2.27
C LEU A 33 0.29 6.82 -2.76
N TYR A 34 0.79 6.32 -3.90
CA TYR A 34 2.01 6.84 -4.50
C TYR A 34 1.88 8.31 -4.97
N ALA A 35 0.72 8.71 -5.49
CA ALA A 35 0.50 10.09 -5.91
C ALA A 35 0.44 11.03 -4.70
N ILE A 36 -0.23 10.64 -3.62
CA ILE A 36 -0.28 11.40 -2.36
C ILE A 36 1.14 11.57 -1.81
N SER A 37 1.89 10.48 -1.73
CA SER A 37 3.19 10.46 -1.05
C SER A 37 4.33 11.10 -1.85
N SER A 38 4.36 10.98 -3.19
CA SER A 38 5.54 11.35 -3.99
C SER A 38 5.28 12.31 -5.14
N LYS A 39 4.02 12.49 -5.57
CA LYS A 39 3.66 13.32 -6.75
C LYS A 39 2.78 14.52 -6.41
N ARG A 40 2.79 14.98 -5.18
CA ARG A 40 1.95 16.11 -4.74
C ARG A 40 0.49 15.92 -5.16
N SER A 41 -0.06 14.71 -4.95
CA SER A 41 -1.45 14.33 -5.27
C SER A 41 -1.86 14.51 -6.75
N ARG A 42 -0.91 14.54 -7.68
CA ARG A 42 -1.18 14.74 -9.11
C ARG A 42 -1.39 13.41 -9.83
N LEU A 43 -2.62 13.12 -10.21
CA LEU A 43 -3.01 11.98 -11.03
C LEU A 43 -3.15 12.37 -12.51
N LYS A 44 -2.90 11.41 -13.42
CA LYS A 44 -3.04 11.63 -14.88
C LYS A 44 -4.52 11.73 -15.27
N GLY A 45 -4.87 12.62 -16.21
CA GLY A 45 -6.25 12.88 -16.62
C GLY A 45 -7.00 11.68 -17.18
N HIS A 46 -6.32 10.76 -17.90
CA HIS A 46 -6.97 9.56 -18.43
C HIS A 46 -7.54 8.64 -17.34
N ASN A 47 -7.00 8.68 -16.10
CA ASN A 47 -7.53 7.86 -15.00
C ASN A 47 -8.97 8.24 -14.60
N CYS A 48 -9.48 9.41 -15.01
CA CYS A 48 -10.87 9.81 -14.80
C CYS A 48 -11.89 8.89 -15.51
N TRP A 49 -11.47 8.08 -16.46
CA TRP A 49 -12.36 7.19 -17.23
C TRP A 49 -11.74 5.81 -17.55
N SER A 50 -10.42 5.74 -17.76
CA SER A 50 -9.76 4.55 -18.26
C SER A 50 -9.87 3.34 -17.34
N SER A 51 -9.80 3.56 -16.02
CA SER A 51 -9.85 2.48 -15.03
C SER A 51 -11.23 1.84 -14.95
N VAL A 52 -12.30 2.65 -15.01
CA VAL A 52 -13.69 2.14 -14.98
C VAL A 52 -13.99 1.34 -16.25
N ILE A 53 -13.60 1.83 -17.42
CA ILE A 53 -13.84 1.10 -18.70
C ILE A 53 -13.08 -0.23 -18.69
N ALA A 54 -11.81 -0.23 -18.29
CA ALA A 54 -11.00 -1.43 -18.26
C ALA A 54 -11.54 -2.48 -17.29
N SER A 55 -11.98 -2.06 -16.09
CA SER A 55 -12.57 -2.97 -15.11
C SER A 55 -13.94 -3.48 -15.54
N ALA A 56 -14.77 -2.63 -16.15
CA ALA A 56 -16.08 -3.04 -16.67
C ALA A 56 -15.94 -4.14 -17.75
N ILE A 57 -14.97 -4.01 -18.66
CA ILE A 57 -14.68 -5.07 -19.63
C ILE A 57 -14.19 -6.33 -18.91
N THR A 58 -13.24 -6.23 -17.99
CA THR A 58 -12.69 -7.40 -17.28
C THR A 58 -13.78 -8.15 -16.52
N ILE A 59 -14.58 -7.45 -15.70
CA ILE A 59 -15.61 -8.03 -14.83
C ILE A 59 -16.81 -8.51 -15.64
N GLY A 60 -17.26 -7.72 -16.62
CA GLY A 60 -18.40 -8.07 -17.48
C GLY A 60 -18.19 -9.37 -18.26
N PHE A 61 -16.96 -9.71 -18.58
CA PHE A 61 -16.61 -11.02 -19.16
C PHE A 61 -16.24 -12.07 -18.11
N GLY A 62 -16.37 -11.79 -16.81
CA GLY A 62 -16.20 -12.76 -15.73
C GLY A 62 -14.81 -12.85 -15.12
N GLY A 63 -13.98 -11.85 -15.32
CA GLY A 63 -12.70 -11.74 -14.59
C GLY A 63 -12.92 -11.66 -13.07
N SER A 64 -12.18 -12.45 -12.31
CA SER A 64 -12.37 -12.65 -10.86
C SER A 64 -11.72 -11.55 -10.02
N VAL A 65 -12.22 -10.32 -10.14
CA VAL A 65 -11.69 -9.08 -9.50
C VAL A 65 -12.83 -8.14 -9.12
N GLY A 66 -12.54 -7.10 -8.33
CA GLY A 66 -13.53 -6.10 -7.93
C GLY A 66 -13.42 -4.78 -8.69
N ALA A 67 -14.54 -4.06 -8.81
CA ALA A 67 -14.60 -2.75 -9.46
C ALA A 67 -14.16 -1.59 -8.56
N GLU A 68 -14.07 -1.78 -7.25
CA GLU A 68 -13.92 -0.72 -6.26
C GLU A 68 -12.60 0.06 -6.44
N ALA A 69 -11.48 -0.63 -6.55
CA ALA A 69 -10.18 0.03 -6.71
C ALA A 69 -10.08 0.86 -8.02
N PRO A 70 -10.58 0.40 -9.17
CA PRO A 70 -10.75 1.22 -10.37
C PRO A 70 -11.64 2.44 -10.18
N ILE A 71 -12.77 2.30 -9.48
CA ILE A 71 -13.71 3.41 -9.24
C ILE A 71 -13.09 4.43 -8.28
N VAL A 72 -12.42 3.98 -7.22
CA VAL A 72 -11.69 4.86 -6.28
C VAL A 72 -10.58 5.63 -7.02
N LEU A 73 -9.83 4.98 -7.92
CA LEU A 73 -8.84 5.67 -8.75
C LEU A 73 -9.48 6.73 -9.64
N THR A 74 -10.63 6.41 -10.23
CA THR A 74 -11.37 7.36 -11.07
C THR A 74 -11.86 8.57 -10.27
N GLY A 75 -12.50 8.37 -9.11
CA GLY A 75 -12.94 9.46 -8.23
C GLY A 75 -11.77 10.34 -7.77
N SER A 76 -10.69 9.72 -7.31
CA SER A 76 -9.45 10.41 -6.93
C SER A 76 -8.84 11.21 -8.09
N ALA A 77 -8.85 10.65 -9.32
CA ALA A 77 -8.34 11.34 -10.50
C ALA A 77 -9.21 12.54 -10.88
N ILE A 78 -10.53 12.44 -10.75
CA ILE A 78 -11.45 13.56 -10.96
C ILE A 78 -11.11 14.69 -9.96
N GLY A 79 -11.00 14.37 -8.66
CA GLY A 79 -10.63 15.35 -7.62
C GLY A 79 -9.26 16.00 -7.91
N SER A 80 -8.25 15.20 -8.27
CA SER A 80 -6.91 15.69 -8.62
C SER A 80 -6.93 16.62 -9.84
N ASN A 81 -7.65 16.27 -10.91
CA ASN A 81 -7.66 17.07 -12.13
C ASN A 81 -8.53 18.32 -11.97
N LEU A 82 -9.60 18.26 -11.19
CA LEU A 82 -10.39 19.43 -10.82
C LEU A 82 -9.53 20.45 -10.05
N GLY A 83 -8.80 20.01 -9.02
CA GLY A 83 -7.90 20.88 -8.26
C GLY A 83 -6.79 21.48 -9.12
N LYS A 84 -6.26 20.75 -10.12
CA LYS A 84 -5.31 21.30 -11.09
C LYS A 84 -5.94 22.37 -11.99
N LEU A 85 -7.18 22.17 -12.42
CA LEU A 85 -7.89 23.13 -13.26
C LEU A 85 -8.05 24.49 -12.58
N PHE A 86 -8.26 24.47 -11.26
CA PHE A 86 -8.39 25.69 -10.44
C PHE A 86 -7.07 26.14 -9.80
N ASN A 87 -5.92 25.55 -10.16
CA ASN A 87 -4.60 25.88 -9.62
C ASN A 87 -4.53 25.85 -8.09
N MET A 88 -5.20 24.86 -7.45
CA MET A 88 -5.21 24.71 -6.00
C MET A 88 -3.84 24.29 -5.46
N ASP A 89 -3.55 24.66 -4.22
CA ASP A 89 -2.37 24.25 -3.46
C ASP A 89 -2.34 22.72 -3.23
N ASN A 90 -1.17 22.19 -2.86
CA ASN A 90 -1.00 20.75 -2.71
C ASN A 90 -1.89 20.14 -1.60
N LYS A 91 -2.13 20.87 -0.52
CA LYS A 91 -2.98 20.45 0.59
C LYS A 91 -4.44 20.31 0.15
N THR A 92 -4.98 21.31 -0.52
CA THR A 92 -6.33 21.28 -1.10
C THR A 92 -6.43 20.20 -2.18
N LEU A 93 -5.37 20.01 -2.99
CA LEU A 93 -5.33 18.96 -4.00
C LEU A 93 -5.41 17.56 -3.36
N MET A 94 -4.68 17.32 -2.28
CA MET A 94 -4.73 16.06 -1.52
C MET A 94 -6.13 15.83 -0.93
N LEU A 95 -6.75 16.87 -0.37
CA LEU A 95 -8.12 16.81 0.15
C LEU A 95 -9.12 16.46 -0.94
N LEU A 96 -9.02 17.08 -2.14
CA LEU A 96 -9.89 16.78 -3.28
C LEU A 96 -9.72 15.34 -3.79
N VAL A 97 -8.49 14.80 -3.79
CA VAL A 97 -8.21 13.39 -4.07
C VAL A 97 -8.93 12.49 -3.07
N GLY A 98 -8.89 12.85 -1.77
CA GLY A 98 -9.61 12.14 -0.71
C GLY A 98 -11.12 12.23 -0.86
N CYS A 99 -11.67 13.41 -1.14
CA CYS A 99 -13.10 13.60 -1.41
C CYS A 99 -13.57 12.71 -2.57
N GLY A 100 -12.79 12.65 -3.65
CA GLY A 100 -13.09 11.79 -4.80
C GLY A 100 -13.05 10.30 -4.48
N ALA A 101 -12.09 9.87 -3.66
CA ALA A 101 -12.01 8.49 -3.19
C ALA A 101 -13.18 8.11 -2.29
N ALA A 102 -13.50 8.98 -1.32
CA ALA A 102 -14.61 8.78 -0.39
C ALA A 102 -15.96 8.71 -1.12
N ALA A 103 -16.20 9.64 -2.06
CA ALA A 103 -17.39 9.63 -2.91
C ALA A 103 -17.50 8.34 -3.74
N ALA A 104 -16.38 7.82 -4.25
CA ALA A 104 -16.34 6.59 -5.03
C ALA A 104 -16.79 5.38 -4.20
N ILE A 105 -16.25 5.20 -2.98
CA ILE A 105 -16.65 4.12 -2.05
C ILE A 105 -18.09 4.31 -1.59
N ALA A 106 -18.44 5.54 -1.18
CA ALA A 106 -19.79 5.85 -0.72
C ALA A 106 -20.85 5.62 -1.80
N GLY A 107 -20.53 5.96 -3.05
CA GLY A 107 -21.44 5.77 -4.19
C GLY A 107 -21.64 4.30 -4.57
N ILE A 108 -20.58 3.49 -4.64
CA ILE A 108 -20.68 2.08 -5.06
C ILE A 108 -21.38 1.23 -4.00
N PHE A 109 -21.12 1.50 -2.71
CA PHE A 109 -21.63 0.70 -1.60
C PHE A 109 -22.87 1.30 -0.91
N LYS A 110 -23.27 2.51 -1.26
CA LYS A 110 -24.30 3.28 -0.54
C LYS A 110 -23.95 3.48 0.94
N ALA A 111 -22.66 3.64 1.24
CA ALA A 111 -22.04 3.58 2.56
C ALA A 111 -21.22 4.84 2.82
N PRO A 112 -21.84 5.96 3.26
CA PRO A 112 -21.17 7.25 3.39
C PRO A 112 -20.10 7.28 4.50
N ILE A 113 -20.34 6.63 5.64
CA ILE A 113 -19.36 6.58 6.74
C ILE A 113 -18.18 5.69 6.34
N ALA A 114 -18.44 4.56 5.69
CA ALA A 114 -17.38 3.70 5.19
C ALA A 114 -16.49 4.41 4.16
N GLY A 115 -17.07 5.24 3.27
CA GLY A 115 -16.30 6.06 2.32
C GLY A 115 -15.37 7.06 3.01
N LEU A 116 -15.87 7.75 4.04
CA LEU A 116 -15.08 8.64 4.88
C LEU A 116 -13.92 7.88 5.54
N VAL A 117 -14.24 6.80 6.27
CA VAL A 117 -13.27 6.04 7.07
C VAL A 117 -12.24 5.36 6.19
N PHE A 118 -12.63 4.82 5.02
CA PHE A 118 -11.72 4.28 4.03
C PHE A 118 -10.65 5.30 3.61
N THR A 119 -11.04 6.54 3.40
CA THR A 119 -10.12 7.60 3.00
C THR A 119 -9.09 7.90 4.10
N LEU A 120 -9.51 7.86 5.35
CA LEU A 120 -8.63 8.10 6.50
C LEU A 120 -7.68 6.91 6.75
N GLU A 121 -8.20 5.68 6.76
CA GLU A 121 -7.40 4.50 7.10
C GLU A 121 -6.56 4.00 5.92
N VAL A 122 -7.16 3.86 4.73
CA VAL A 122 -6.49 3.21 3.59
C VAL A 122 -5.65 4.21 2.79
N LEU A 123 -6.15 5.43 2.57
CA LEU A 123 -5.39 6.47 1.87
C LEU A 123 -4.51 7.32 2.81
N MET A 124 -4.64 7.09 4.13
CA MET A 124 -3.79 7.72 5.15
C MET A 124 -3.84 9.25 5.11
N ILE A 125 -5.00 9.82 4.82
CA ILE A 125 -5.19 11.27 4.84
C ILE A 125 -5.37 11.73 6.29
N ASP A 126 -4.65 12.78 6.68
CA ASP A 126 -4.66 13.30 8.06
C ASP A 126 -6.06 13.69 8.53
N LEU A 127 -6.43 13.20 9.70
CA LEU A 127 -7.69 13.51 10.37
C LEU A 127 -7.63 14.92 11.00
N THR A 128 -8.08 15.92 10.27
CA THR A 128 -8.28 17.27 10.80
C THR A 128 -9.74 17.65 10.64
N MET A 129 -10.25 18.60 11.46
CA MET A 129 -11.61 19.12 11.27
C MET A 129 -11.81 19.75 9.89
N ALA A 130 -10.75 20.32 9.32
CA ALA A 130 -10.76 20.91 7.99
C ALA A 130 -10.88 19.87 6.86
N SER A 131 -10.35 18.65 7.04
CA SER A 131 -10.43 17.58 6.06
C SER A 131 -11.70 16.71 6.22
N LEU A 132 -12.16 16.50 7.45
CA LEU A 132 -13.25 15.61 7.77
C LEU A 132 -14.58 16.06 7.14
N LEU A 133 -14.90 17.34 7.26
CA LEU A 133 -16.19 17.88 6.79
C LEU A 133 -16.34 17.81 5.26
N PRO A 134 -15.37 18.25 4.43
CA PRO A 134 -15.46 18.11 2.97
C PRO A 134 -15.55 16.65 2.51
N ILE A 135 -14.80 15.73 3.12
CA ILE A 135 -14.84 14.30 2.79
C ILE A 135 -16.22 13.72 3.12
N LEU A 136 -16.79 14.06 4.28
CA LEU A 136 -18.13 13.61 4.68
C LEU A 136 -19.21 14.15 3.73
N ILE A 137 -19.18 15.46 3.40
CA ILE A 137 -20.13 16.06 2.43
C ILE A 137 -20.03 15.33 1.08
N SER A 138 -18.82 15.06 0.60
CA SER A 138 -18.59 14.35 -0.65
C SER A 138 -19.19 12.94 -0.63
N SER A 139 -18.97 12.19 0.46
CA SER A 139 -19.51 10.83 0.66
C SER A 139 -21.04 10.84 0.69
N VAL A 140 -21.65 11.70 1.51
CA VAL A 140 -23.10 11.80 1.64
C VAL A 140 -23.74 12.21 0.31
N THR A 141 -23.16 13.20 -0.38
CA THR A 141 -23.66 13.64 -1.69
C THR A 141 -23.64 12.50 -2.70
N ALA A 142 -22.54 11.73 -2.79
CA ALA A 142 -22.42 10.59 -3.67
C ALA A 142 -23.47 9.52 -3.35
N THR A 143 -23.68 9.20 -2.07
CA THR A 143 -24.72 8.24 -1.64
C THR A 143 -26.12 8.71 -1.99
N CYS A 144 -26.44 9.99 -1.77
CA CYS A 144 -27.74 10.57 -2.16
C CYS A 144 -28.00 10.45 -3.66
N PHE A 145 -26.98 10.77 -4.50
CA PHE A 145 -27.10 10.58 -5.95
C PHE A 145 -27.32 9.11 -6.31
N THR A 146 -26.60 8.19 -5.68
CA THR A 146 -26.79 6.75 -5.93
C THR A 146 -28.19 6.31 -5.56
N TYR A 147 -28.74 6.78 -4.43
CA TYR A 147 -30.14 6.48 -4.03
C TYR A 147 -31.17 6.95 -5.06
N ILE A 148 -30.97 8.12 -5.68
CA ILE A 148 -31.87 8.64 -6.71
C ILE A 148 -31.92 7.71 -7.94
N PHE A 149 -30.77 7.15 -8.36
CA PHE A 149 -30.70 6.34 -9.58
C PHE A 149 -30.91 4.84 -9.38
N THR A 150 -30.53 4.29 -8.22
CA THR A 150 -30.54 2.84 -7.96
C THR A 150 -31.42 2.42 -6.78
N GLY A 151 -32.16 3.37 -6.20
CA GLY A 151 -32.99 3.12 -5.00
C GLY A 151 -32.15 3.05 -3.72
N SER A 152 -32.85 2.97 -2.57
CA SER A 152 -32.24 2.97 -1.23
C SER A 152 -31.92 1.58 -0.68
N ASP A 153 -32.20 0.52 -1.44
CA ASP A 153 -31.96 -0.85 -0.97
C ASP A 153 -30.47 -1.09 -0.69
N PRO A 154 -30.13 -1.78 0.41
CA PRO A 154 -28.75 -2.13 0.72
C PRO A 154 -28.18 -3.09 -0.34
N LEU A 155 -26.85 -3.13 -0.45
CA LEU A 155 -26.16 -4.00 -1.41
C LEU A 155 -26.39 -5.49 -1.09
N PHE A 156 -26.39 -5.82 0.20
CA PHE A 156 -26.69 -7.16 0.70
C PHE A 156 -27.90 -7.08 1.63
N PHE A 157 -28.95 -7.80 1.29
CA PHE A 157 -30.03 -8.01 2.23
C PHE A 157 -29.54 -8.93 3.34
N PHE A 158 -29.65 -8.49 4.58
CA PHE A 158 -29.29 -9.27 5.75
C PHE A 158 -30.37 -9.10 6.81
N HIS A 159 -30.94 -10.21 7.24
CA HIS A 159 -31.91 -10.21 8.32
C HIS A 159 -31.37 -10.97 9.51
N LEU A 160 -31.30 -10.31 10.65
CA LEU A 160 -30.85 -10.92 11.89
C LEU A 160 -32.01 -11.73 12.49
N ASP A 161 -31.83 -13.05 12.58
CA ASP A 161 -32.91 -13.93 13.11
C ASP A 161 -33.01 -13.85 14.65
N SER A 162 -31.93 -13.51 15.35
CA SER A 162 -31.88 -13.41 16.82
C SER A 162 -30.84 -12.39 17.26
N ALA A 163 -31.09 -11.74 18.40
CA ALA A 163 -30.11 -10.88 19.03
C ALA A 163 -28.79 -11.63 19.27
N TRP A 164 -27.67 -10.92 19.17
CA TRP A 164 -26.36 -11.50 19.40
C TRP A 164 -26.11 -11.72 20.93
N PRO A 165 -25.93 -12.95 21.39
CA PRO A 165 -25.64 -13.23 22.79
C PRO A 165 -24.15 -13.08 23.10
N VAL A 166 -23.84 -12.64 24.34
CA VAL A 166 -22.46 -12.40 24.81
C VAL A 166 -21.63 -13.70 24.87
N GLU A 167 -22.29 -14.84 25.05
CA GLU A 167 -21.65 -16.17 25.07
C GLU A 167 -20.92 -16.51 23.77
N ARG A 168 -21.21 -15.81 22.65
CA ARG A 168 -20.50 -15.96 21.36
C ARG A 168 -19.20 -15.16 21.27
N VAL A 169 -18.83 -14.35 22.26
CA VAL A 169 -17.57 -13.57 22.25
C VAL A 169 -16.34 -14.43 22.00
N PRO A 170 -16.14 -15.59 22.69
CA PRO A 170 -14.97 -16.44 22.43
C PRO A 170 -14.89 -16.92 20.99
N ALA A 171 -16.01 -17.32 20.39
CA ALA A 171 -16.08 -17.74 18.99
C ALA A 171 -15.75 -16.59 18.03
N ASN A 172 -16.19 -15.36 18.35
CA ASN A 172 -15.86 -14.17 17.54
C ASN A 172 -14.36 -13.83 17.61
N ILE A 173 -13.71 -13.96 18.78
CA ILE A 173 -12.27 -13.79 18.91
C ILE A 173 -11.53 -14.83 18.05
N LEU A 174 -11.93 -16.09 18.13
CA LEU A 174 -11.34 -17.16 17.32
C LEU A 174 -11.57 -16.95 15.83
N LEU A 175 -12.77 -16.50 15.42
CA LEU A 175 -13.04 -16.11 14.03
C LEU A 175 -12.12 -14.95 13.59
N GLY A 176 -11.92 -13.94 14.45
CA GLY A 176 -11.00 -12.83 14.17
C GLY A 176 -9.57 -13.32 13.94
N ILE A 177 -9.05 -14.18 14.81
CA ILE A 177 -7.72 -14.80 14.67
C ILE A 177 -7.65 -15.61 13.37
N PHE A 178 -8.66 -16.45 13.09
CA PHE A 178 -8.75 -17.22 11.85
C PHE A 178 -8.78 -16.30 10.62
N GLY A 179 -9.58 -15.23 10.64
CA GLY A 179 -9.63 -14.21 9.60
C GLY A 179 -8.28 -13.51 9.39
N GLY A 180 -7.51 -13.28 10.46
CA GLY A 180 -6.14 -12.78 10.40
C GLY A 180 -5.20 -13.72 9.63
N PHE A 181 -5.25 -15.03 9.89
CA PHE A 181 -4.49 -16.04 9.14
C PHE A 181 -4.94 -16.18 7.68
N VAL A 182 -6.24 -16.10 7.41
CA VAL A 182 -6.77 -16.06 6.03
C VAL A 182 -6.26 -14.82 5.30
N SER A 183 -6.20 -13.68 5.97
CA SER A 183 -5.63 -12.44 5.43
C SER A 183 -4.15 -12.58 5.12
N LEU A 184 -3.38 -13.22 6.00
CA LEU A 184 -1.96 -13.54 5.79
C LEU A 184 -1.76 -14.41 4.54
N TYR A 185 -2.57 -15.48 4.44
CA TYR A 185 -2.58 -16.34 3.26
C TYR A 185 -2.87 -15.53 1.99
N PHE A 186 -3.92 -14.69 2.03
CA PHE A 186 -4.30 -13.84 0.88
C PHE A 186 -3.16 -12.93 0.44
N ILE A 187 -2.58 -12.16 1.36
CA ILE A 187 -1.52 -11.19 1.06
C ILE A 187 -0.29 -11.88 0.51
N ARG A 188 0.19 -12.94 1.15
CA ARG A 188 1.41 -13.67 0.72
C ARG A 188 1.23 -14.34 -0.63
N THR A 189 0.12 -15.05 -0.82
CA THR A 189 -0.17 -15.76 -2.07
C THR A 189 -0.37 -14.78 -3.22
N MET A 190 -1.16 -13.71 -3.02
CA MET A 190 -1.36 -12.66 -4.01
C MET A 190 -0.04 -12.05 -4.46
N THR A 191 0.79 -11.68 -3.51
CA THR A 191 2.07 -11.04 -3.76
C THR A 191 3.08 -11.98 -4.42
N ALA A 192 3.07 -13.27 -4.07
CA ALA A 192 3.88 -14.29 -4.72
C ALA A 192 3.46 -14.48 -6.19
N CYS A 193 2.16 -14.60 -6.46
CA CYS A 193 1.64 -14.72 -7.82
C CYS A 193 1.97 -13.48 -8.66
N GLU A 194 1.77 -12.26 -8.12
CA GLU A 194 2.15 -11.01 -8.79
C GLU A 194 3.64 -10.98 -9.15
N SER A 195 4.51 -11.50 -8.28
CA SER A 195 5.95 -11.58 -8.55
C SER A 195 6.27 -12.52 -9.71
N VAL A 196 5.54 -13.63 -9.85
CA VAL A 196 5.69 -14.58 -10.96
C VAL A 196 5.32 -13.91 -12.29
N PHE A 197 4.15 -13.26 -12.35
CA PHE A 197 3.75 -12.51 -13.55
C PHE A 197 4.68 -11.32 -13.84
N GLY A 198 5.23 -10.68 -12.81
CA GLY A 198 6.20 -9.58 -12.92
C GLY A 198 7.53 -9.98 -13.57
N ARG A 199 7.97 -11.24 -13.42
CA ARG A 199 9.19 -11.78 -14.06
C ARG A 199 9.05 -11.90 -15.59
N ILE A 200 7.83 -12.01 -16.08
CA ILE A 200 7.55 -12.10 -17.52
C ILE A 200 7.52 -10.67 -18.10
N LYS A 201 8.69 -10.13 -18.43
CA LYS A 201 8.81 -8.81 -19.05
C LYS A 201 8.56 -8.90 -20.56
N ASN A 202 7.89 -7.88 -21.13
CA ASN A 202 7.70 -7.67 -22.59
C ASN A 202 7.03 -8.81 -23.39
N ARG A 203 6.30 -9.73 -22.72
CA ARG A 203 5.57 -10.83 -23.37
C ARG A 203 4.09 -10.85 -22.94
N PRO A 204 3.26 -9.89 -23.38
CA PRO A 204 1.87 -9.78 -22.91
C PRO A 204 1.01 -10.99 -23.29
N MET A 205 1.22 -11.59 -24.46
CA MET A 205 0.51 -12.81 -24.88
C MET A 205 0.85 -14.01 -23.98
N LEU A 206 2.09 -14.12 -23.50
CA LEU A 206 2.45 -15.19 -22.56
C LEU A 206 1.78 -14.98 -21.20
N LYS A 207 1.70 -13.72 -20.72
CA LYS A 207 0.97 -13.39 -19.50
C LYS A 207 -0.51 -13.76 -19.62
N LEU A 208 -1.14 -13.38 -20.74
CA LEU A 208 -2.53 -13.72 -21.03
C LEU A 208 -2.75 -15.23 -21.02
N LEU A 209 -1.90 -15.98 -21.72
CA LEU A 209 -2.01 -17.44 -21.82
C LEU A 209 -1.88 -18.11 -20.44
N LEU A 210 -0.92 -17.71 -19.64
CA LEU A 210 -0.75 -18.21 -18.27
C LEU A 210 -1.92 -17.82 -17.37
N GLY A 211 -2.40 -16.57 -17.45
CA GLY A 211 -3.59 -16.14 -16.74
C GLY A 211 -4.83 -16.93 -17.13
N ALA A 212 -5.05 -17.14 -18.42
CA ALA A 212 -6.14 -17.95 -18.95
C ALA A 212 -6.05 -19.42 -18.51
N MET A 213 -4.87 -20.02 -18.56
CA MET A 213 -4.62 -21.41 -18.16
C MET A 213 -4.94 -21.67 -16.69
N VAL A 214 -4.78 -20.67 -15.82
CA VAL A 214 -5.13 -20.77 -14.39
C VAL A 214 -6.60 -20.42 -14.17
N LEU A 215 -7.07 -19.30 -14.73
CA LEU A 215 -8.40 -18.76 -14.45
C LEU A 215 -9.53 -19.62 -15.00
N SER A 216 -9.44 -20.08 -16.26
CA SER A 216 -10.52 -20.81 -16.90
C SER A 216 -10.86 -22.14 -16.23
N PRO A 217 -9.88 -23.02 -15.89
CA PRO A 217 -10.19 -24.24 -15.14
C PRO A 217 -10.74 -23.96 -13.75
N LEU A 218 -10.25 -22.93 -13.05
CA LEU A 218 -10.74 -22.57 -11.74
C LEU A 218 -12.21 -22.13 -11.79
N ILE A 219 -12.60 -21.29 -12.74
CA ILE A 219 -14.00 -20.86 -12.90
C ILE A 219 -14.88 -22.03 -13.36
N PHE A 220 -14.36 -22.95 -14.17
CA PHE A 220 -15.12 -24.13 -14.59
C PHE A 220 -15.42 -25.07 -13.42
N LEU A 221 -14.44 -25.31 -12.54
CA LEU A 221 -14.61 -26.13 -11.34
C LEU A 221 -15.42 -25.39 -10.26
N PHE A 222 -15.19 -24.09 -10.11
CA PHE A 222 -15.78 -23.25 -9.08
C PHE A 222 -16.45 -22.00 -9.70
N PRO A 223 -17.68 -22.13 -10.24
CA PRO A 223 -18.40 -21.00 -10.87
C PRO A 223 -18.60 -19.78 -9.95
N SER A 224 -18.56 -19.98 -8.64
CA SER A 224 -18.60 -18.89 -7.64
C SER A 224 -17.42 -17.90 -7.78
N LEU A 225 -16.34 -18.29 -8.48
CA LEU A 225 -15.20 -17.41 -8.75
C LEU A 225 -15.43 -16.45 -9.92
N TYR A 226 -16.52 -16.59 -10.68
CA TYR A 226 -16.85 -15.78 -11.84
C TYR A 226 -17.22 -14.35 -11.41
N GLY A 227 -16.54 -13.35 -11.97
CA GLY A 227 -16.77 -11.93 -11.68
C GLY A 227 -16.40 -11.56 -10.24
N GLU A 228 -17.13 -10.64 -9.65
CA GLU A 228 -16.93 -10.14 -8.28
C GLU A 228 -17.31 -11.17 -7.21
N GLY A 229 -18.31 -12.03 -7.51
CA GLY A 229 -18.78 -13.07 -6.62
C GLY A 229 -19.88 -12.64 -5.64
N TYR A 230 -20.47 -11.46 -5.80
CA TYR A 230 -21.53 -10.95 -4.90
C TYR A 230 -22.79 -11.84 -4.88
N GLY A 231 -23.11 -12.51 -5.99
CA GLY A 231 -24.19 -13.49 -6.01
C GLY A 231 -24.00 -14.63 -5.02
N SER A 232 -22.77 -15.16 -4.94
CA SER A 232 -22.43 -16.22 -3.98
C SER A 232 -22.44 -15.72 -2.54
N ILE A 233 -22.01 -14.48 -2.29
CA ILE A 233 -22.09 -13.84 -0.96
C ILE A 233 -23.58 -13.74 -0.54
N ASN A 234 -24.47 -13.30 -1.45
CA ASN A 234 -25.90 -13.20 -1.17
C ASN A 234 -26.52 -14.54 -0.79
N ILE A 235 -26.11 -15.64 -1.44
CA ILE A 235 -26.59 -16.98 -1.08
C ILE A 235 -26.13 -17.35 0.34
N LEU A 236 -24.88 -17.08 0.72
CA LEU A 236 -24.38 -17.36 2.07
C LEU A 236 -25.08 -16.53 3.16
N LEU A 237 -25.42 -15.27 2.88
CA LEU A 237 -26.03 -14.36 3.84
C LEU A 237 -27.54 -14.55 4.00
N ASN A 238 -28.23 -15.02 2.96
CA ASN A 238 -29.70 -15.12 2.94
C ASN A 238 -30.22 -16.55 3.01
N GLY A 239 -29.41 -17.56 2.72
CA GLY A 239 -29.82 -18.96 2.83
C GLY A 239 -30.29 -19.32 4.24
N LYS A 240 -31.42 -20.00 4.34
CA LYS A 240 -32.01 -20.46 5.60
C LYS A 240 -31.91 -21.97 5.76
N THR A 241 -31.83 -22.67 4.65
CA THR A 241 -31.81 -24.12 4.60
C THR A 241 -30.54 -24.60 3.87
N GLU A 242 -30.17 -25.85 4.14
CA GLU A 242 -29.04 -26.50 3.48
C GLU A 242 -29.22 -26.52 1.96
N ALA A 243 -30.42 -26.81 1.48
CA ALA A 243 -30.76 -26.80 0.06
C ALA A 243 -30.59 -25.44 -0.61
N GLU A 244 -30.83 -24.34 0.11
CA GLU A 244 -30.57 -22.98 -0.41
C GLU A 244 -29.08 -22.69 -0.53
N TRP A 245 -28.25 -23.11 0.44
CA TRP A 245 -26.79 -22.97 0.34
C TRP A 245 -26.18 -23.88 -0.73
N GLU A 246 -26.79 -25.07 -0.99
CA GLU A 246 -26.36 -25.95 -2.08
C GLU A 246 -26.50 -25.29 -3.46
N THR A 247 -27.32 -24.25 -3.61
CA THR A 247 -27.42 -23.50 -4.87
C THR A 247 -26.09 -22.84 -5.26
N ILE A 248 -25.16 -22.66 -4.32
CA ILE A 248 -23.79 -22.19 -4.58
C ILE A 248 -22.99 -23.16 -5.47
N LEU A 249 -23.33 -24.46 -5.43
CA LEU A 249 -22.75 -25.51 -6.27
C LEU A 249 -23.33 -25.52 -7.70
N HIS A 250 -24.37 -24.70 -7.96
CA HIS A 250 -25.04 -24.68 -9.26
C HIS A 250 -24.06 -24.41 -10.40
N ASN A 251 -24.20 -25.12 -11.49
CA ASN A 251 -23.28 -25.09 -12.63
C ASN A 251 -21.85 -25.61 -12.35
N SER A 252 -21.57 -26.18 -11.17
CA SER A 252 -20.31 -26.87 -10.89
C SER A 252 -20.42 -28.38 -11.13
N PRO A 253 -19.32 -29.09 -11.35
CA PRO A 253 -19.31 -30.56 -11.42
C PRO A 253 -19.76 -31.24 -10.11
N PHE A 254 -19.85 -30.51 -9.02
CA PHE A 254 -20.18 -31.00 -7.68
C PHE A 254 -21.66 -30.85 -7.31
N TYR A 255 -22.48 -30.28 -8.21
CA TYR A 255 -23.91 -30.08 -7.98
C TYR A 255 -24.65 -31.41 -7.76
N GLY A 256 -25.58 -31.43 -6.80
CA GLY A 256 -26.36 -32.61 -6.44
C GLY A 256 -25.73 -33.52 -5.37
N ASN A 257 -24.60 -33.13 -4.78
CA ASN A 257 -23.99 -33.85 -3.68
C ASN A 257 -23.86 -32.89 -2.48
N SER A 258 -24.76 -33.02 -1.49
CA SER A 258 -24.82 -32.16 -0.29
C SER A 258 -23.55 -32.24 0.57
N GLU A 259 -22.89 -33.39 0.63
CA GLU A 259 -21.65 -33.56 1.37
C GLU A 259 -20.49 -32.72 0.81
N MET A 260 -20.59 -32.29 -0.46
CA MET A 260 -19.58 -31.47 -1.12
C MET A 260 -19.68 -29.97 -0.78
N LEU A 261 -20.71 -29.50 -0.08
CA LEU A 261 -20.86 -28.08 0.24
C LEU A 261 -19.66 -27.54 1.03
N LEU A 262 -19.29 -28.18 2.13
CA LEU A 262 -18.18 -27.71 2.98
C LEU A 262 -16.82 -27.83 2.30
N PRO A 263 -16.43 -28.95 1.64
CA PRO A 263 -15.22 -29.03 0.84
C PRO A 263 -15.18 -27.98 -0.28
N TYR A 264 -16.29 -27.75 -0.98
CA TYR A 264 -16.39 -26.75 -2.04
C TYR A 264 -16.10 -25.35 -1.52
N ILE A 265 -16.72 -24.94 -0.39
CA ILE A 265 -16.48 -23.63 0.24
C ILE A 265 -15.01 -23.48 0.63
N GLY A 266 -14.39 -24.52 1.21
CA GLY A 266 -12.97 -24.50 1.56
C GLY A 266 -12.05 -24.36 0.33
N MET A 267 -12.38 -25.07 -0.78
CA MET A 267 -11.60 -24.95 -2.02
C MET A 267 -11.77 -23.59 -2.68
N VAL A 268 -12.98 -23.03 -2.70
CA VAL A 268 -13.24 -21.67 -3.22
C VAL A 268 -12.48 -20.62 -2.42
N LEU A 269 -12.45 -20.73 -1.09
CA LEU A 269 -11.67 -19.86 -0.21
C LEU A 269 -10.18 -19.86 -0.59
N LEU A 270 -9.62 -21.04 -0.85
CA LEU A 270 -8.20 -21.18 -1.21
C LEU A 270 -7.92 -20.73 -2.65
N THR A 271 -8.83 -20.96 -3.58
CA THR A 271 -8.58 -20.73 -5.01
C THR A 271 -8.90 -19.30 -5.49
N LYS A 272 -9.74 -18.53 -4.77
CA LYS A 272 -10.09 -17.14 -5.14
C LYS A 272 -8.85 -16.26 -5.35
N VAL A 273 -7.82 -16.41 -4.51
CA VAL A 273 -6.58 -15.63 -4.62
C VAL A 273 -5.88 -15.87 -5.95
N PHE A 274 -5.81 -17.13 -6.38
CA PHE A 274 -5.21 -17.51 -7.67
C PHE A 274 -6.02 -16.99 -8.84
N ALA A 275 -7.36 -17.05 -8.77
CA ALA A 275 -8.24 -16.52 -9.80
C ALA A 275 -8.07 -15.00 -9.95
N THR A 276 -8.01 -14.27 -8.82
CA THR A 276 -7.78 -12.82 -8.81
C THR A 276 -6.41 -12.46 -9.35
N SER A 277 -5.36 -13.19 -8.92
CA SER A 277 -3.99 -12.98 -9.39
C SER A 277 -3.83 -13.28 -10.87
N ALA A 278 -4.46 -14.36 -11.37
CA ALA A 278 -4.44 -14.75 -12.77
C ALA A 278 -5.16 -13.73 -13.66
N THR A 279 -6.29 -13.17 -13.18
CA THR A 279 -7.01 -12.10 -13.89
C THR A 279 -6.13 -10.85 -14.06
N ASN A 280 -5.59 -10.32 -12.96
CA ASN A 280 -4.76 -9.12 -13.00
C ASN A 280 -3.41 -9.36 -13.70
N GLY A 281 -2.75 -10.48 -13.38
CA GLY A 281 -1.48 -10.87 -13.98
C GLY A 281 -1.56 -11.17 -15.47
N GLY A 282 -2.70 -11.67 -15.94
CA GLY A 282 -2.99 -11.93 -17.35
C GLY A 282 -3.23 -10.68 -18.18
N GLY A 283 -3.44 -9.51 -17.55
CA GLY A 283 -3.68 -8.24 -18.23
C GLY A 283 -5.07 -7.66 -18.03
N GLY A 284 -5.90 -8.27 -17.17
CA GLY A 284 -7.15 -7.69 -16.69
C GLY A 284 -6.93 -6.51 -15.74
N CYS A 285 -8.00 -5.78 -15.46
CA CYS A 285 -7.97 -4.63 -14.57
C CYS A 285 -9.06 -4.77 -13.49
N GLY A 286 -8.64 -4.79 -12.22
CA GLY A 286 -9.57 -4.81 -11.09
C GLY A 286 -8.88 -4.77 -9.74
N GLY A 287 -9.68 -4.62 -8.69
CA GLY A 287 -9.24 -4.49 -7.30
C GLY A 287 -9.19 -5.82 -6.55
N THR A 288 -8.54 -5.76 -5.38
CA THR A 288 -8.51 -6.86 -4.39
C THR A 288 -9.55 -6.69 -3.29
N PHE A 289 -10.35 -5.63 -3.35
CA PHE A 289 -11.36 -5.27 -2.33
C PHE A 289 -12.50 -6.30 -2.30
N ALA A 290 -13.31 -6.44 -3.39
CA ALA A 290 -14.35 -7.47 -3.47
C ALA A 290 -13.82 -8.89 -3.26
N PRO A 291 -12.66 -9.30 -3.80
CA PRO A 291 -12.05 -10.58 -3.45
C PRO A 291 -11.79 -10.79 -1.96
N SER A 292 -11.39 -9.77 -1.20
CA SER A 292 -11.21 -9.88 0.25
C SER A 292 -12.54 -10.05 0.99
N LEU A 293 -13.58 -9.31 0.59
CA LEU A 293 -14.94 -9.49 1.12
C LEU A 293 -15.48 -10.90 0.84
N PHE A 294 -15.30 -11.36 -0.39
CA PHE A 294 -15.72 -12.69 -0.83
C PHE A 294 -15.06 -13.80 0.01
N ILE A 295 -13.73 -13.77 0.11
CA ILE A 295 -12.98 -14.74 0.93
C ILE A 295 -13.43 -14.65 2.39
N GLY A 296 -13.68 -13.44 2.89
CA GLY A 296 -14.18 -13.23 4.25
C GLY A 296 -15.53 -13.91 4.50
N ALA A 297 -16.50 -13.75 3.57
CA ALA A 297 -17.79 -14.42 3.67
C ALA A 297 -17.66 -15.94 3.70
N PHE A 298 -16.85 -16.49 2.79
CA PHE A 298 -16.61 -17.94 2.72
C PHE A 298 -15.83 -18.44 3.95
N ALA A 299 -14.87 -17.70 4.46
CA ALA A 299 -14.10 -18.05 5.66
C ALA A 299 -14.99 -18.07 6.91
N GLY A 300 -15.83 -17.04 7.10
CA GLY A 300 -16.75 -16.97 8.23
C GLY A 300 -17.80 -18.07 8.21
N PHE A 301 -18.39 -18.34 7.04
CA PHE A 301 -19.32 -19.44 6.86
C PHE A 301 -18.65 -20.80 7.14
N PHE A 302 -17.48 -21.03 6.56
CA PHE A 302 -16.69 -22.25 6.77
C PHE A 302 -16.38 -22.47 8.24
N PHE A 303 -15.93 -21.43 8.94
CA PHE A 303 -15.64 -21.49 10.37
C PHE A 303 -16.86 -21.90 11.19
N ALA A 304 -18.01 -21.25 10.98
CA ALA A 304 -19.23 -21.55 11.71
C ALA A 304 -19.74 -22.97 11.40
N ARG A 305 -19.69 -23.38 10.13
CA ARG A 305 -20.14 -24.70 9.70
C ARG A 305 -19.29 -25.81 10.32
N VAL A 306 -17.96 -25.67 10.31
CA VAL A 306 -17.05 -26.60 10.97
C VAL A 306 -17.32 -26.65 12.47
N TRP A 307 -17.49 -25.49 13.11
CA TRP A 307 -17.81 -25.40 14.53
C TRP A 307 -19.09 -26.15 14.90
N ASN A 308 -20.14 -25.97 14.12
CA ASN A 308 -21.44 -26.61 14.34
C ASN A 308 -21.40 -28.12 14.09
N ILE A 309 -20.71 -28.60 13.04
CA ILE A 309 -20.56 -30.02 12.73
C ILE A 309 -19.84 -30.78 13.85
N TYR A 310 -18.80 -30.19 14.42
CA TYR A 310 -18.02 -30.80 15.51
C TYR A 310 -18.56 -30.48 16.92
N GLU A 311 -19.69 -29.77 17.02
CA GLU A 311 -20.35 -29.40 18.28
C GLU A 311 -19.37 -28.80 19.33
N ILE A 312 -18.46 -27.92 18.89
CA ILE A 312 -17.37 -27.38 19.72
C ILE A 312 -17.92 -26.53 20.88
N GLY A 313 -19.14 -26.00 20.76
CA GLY A 313 -19.77 -25.17 21.78
C GLY A 313 -21.19 -24.74 21.36
N ILE A 314 -21.55 -23.51 21.72
CA ILE A 314 -22.86 -22.97 21.34
C ILE A 314 -23.01 -22.90 19.82
N TYR A 315 -24.23 -23.07 19.34
CA TYR A 315 -24.57 -22.96 17.91
C TYR A 315 -24.21 -21.58 17.35
N LEU A 316 -23.50 -21.58 16.24
CA LEU A 316 -23.08 -20.38 15.50
C LEU A 316 -23.91 -20.25 14.21
N PRO A 317 -24.76 -19.22 14.07
CA PRO A 317 -25.50 -18.99 12.81
C PRO A 317 -24.51 -18.70 11.68
N GLU A 318 -24.45 -19.56 10.67
CA GLU A 318 -23.47 -19.52 9.58
C GLU A 318 -23.53 -18.19 8.81
N LYS A 319 -24.73 -17.64 8.56
CA LYS A 319 -24.90 -16.35 7.89
C LYS A 319 -24.32 -15.17 8.68
N ASN A 320 -24.49 -15.18 10.02
CA ASN A 320 -23.92 -14.13 10.87
C ASN A 320 -22.39 -14.18 10.83
N PHE A 321 -21.83 -15.39 10.89
CA PHE A 321 -20.38 -15.59 10.85
C PHE A 321 -19.80 -15.33 9.46
N ALA A 322 -20.54 -15.56 8.38
CA ALA A 322 -20.17 -15.12 7.03
C ALA A 322 -20.02 -13.59 6.98
N LEU A 323 -20.97 -12.85 7.53
CA LEU A 323 -20.92 -11.40 7.64
C LEU A 323 -19.70 -10.93 8.47
N LEU A 324 -19.49 -11.54 9.64
CA LEU A 324 -18.36 -11.22 10.52
C LEU A 324 -17.01 -11.53 9.84
N GLY A 325 -16.94 -12.64 9.10
CA GLY A 325 -15.76 -13.00 8.34
C GLY A 325 -15.41 -11.99 7.25
N MET A 326 -16.41 -11.38 6.58
CA MET A 326 -16.17 -10.30 5.61
C MET A 326 -15.40 -9.15 6.25
N SER A 327 -15.85 -8.70 7.43
CA SER A 327 -15.18 -7.61 8.16
C SER A 327 -13.78 -8.01 8.64
N ALA A 328 -13.63 -9.23 9.18
CA ALA A 328 -12.35 -9.74 9.69
C ALA A 328 -11.27 -9.81 8.60
N VAL A 329 -11.59 -10.42 7.45
CA VAL A 329 -10.60 -10.57 6.36
C VAL A 329 -10.31 -9.22 5.70
N MET A 330 -11.32 -8.37 5.53
CA MET A 330 -11.11 -7.03 5.00
C MET A 330 -10.20 -6.20 5.93
N ALA A 331 -10.47 -6.21 7.24
CA ALA A 331 -9.64 -5.53 8.24
C ALA A 331 -8.18 -6.00 8.19
N GLY A 332 -7.97 -7.31 8.06
CA GLY A 332 -6.64 -7.90 7.98
C GLY A 332 -5.91 -7.61 6.67
N VAL A 333 -6.56 -7.74 5.51
CA VAL A 333 -5.92 -7.54 4.20
C VAL A 333 -5.56 -6.07 3.97
N MET A 334 -6.44 -5.16 4.37
CA MET A 334 -6.28 -3.72 4.11
C MET A 334 -5.62 -2.96 5.26
N HIS A 335 -5.44 -3.58 6.43
CA HIS A 335 -5.04 -2.93 7.68
C HIS A 335 -5.98 -1.78 8.04
N ALA A 336 -7.27 -1.98 7.82
CA ALA A 336 -8.31 -0.97 7.96
C ALA A 336 -9.50 -1.54 8.74
N PRO A 337 -9.38 -1.73 10.07
CA PRO A 337 -10.43 -2.31 10.89
C PRO A 337 -11.70 -1.47 10.94
N LEU A 338 -11.60 -0.14 11.05
CA LEU A 338 -12.77 0.74 11.06
C LEU A 338 -13.51 0.69 9.72
N THR A 339 -12.78 0.70 8.61
CA THR A 339 -13.38 0.55 7.28
C THR A 339 -14.15 -0.76 7.17
N GLY A 340 -13.59 -1.87 7.66
CA GLY A 340 -14.26 -3.17 7.69
C GLY A 340 -15.55 -3.14 8.51
N ILE A 341 -15.51 -2.54 9.70
CA ILE A 341 -16.67 -2.44 10.60
C ILE A 341 -17.80 -1.61 9.96
N PHE A 342 -17.49 -0.36 9.58
CA PHE A 342 -18.51 0.56 9.07
C PHE A 342 -19.05 0.13 7.70
N LEU A 343 -18.18 -0.38 6.82
CA LEU A 343 -18.62 -0.84 5.53
C LEU A 343 -19.62 -2.00 5.67
N ILE A 344 -19.28 -3.04 6.44
CA ILE A 344 -20.16 -4.19 6.59
C ILE A 344 -21.48 -3.79 7.27
N ALA A 345 -21.43 -2.90 8.26
CA ALA A 345 -22.65 -2.38 8.90
C ALA A 345 -23.56 -1.64 7.90
N GLU A 346 -22.97 -0.76 7.06
CA GLU A 346 -23.76 0.05 6.11
C GLU A 346 -24.28 -0.77 4.92
N ILE A 347 -23.46 -1.68 4.33
CA ILE A 347 -23.89 -2.48 3.16
C ILE A 347 -24.94 -3.53 3.50
N THR A 348 -25.13 -3.85 4.78
CA THR A 348 -26.16 -4.78 5.27
C THR A 348 -27.37 -4.07 5.87
N GLY A 349 -27.39 -2.73 5.80
CA GLY A 349 -28.54 -1.92 6.22
C GLY A 349 -28.69 -1.77 7.72
N GLY A 350 -27.69 -2.09 8.55
CA GLY A 350 -27.84 -1.91 10.00
C GLY A 350 -26.61 -2.14 10.86
N TYR A 351 -26.67 -1.56 12.06
CA TYR A 351 -25.61 -1.63 13.07
C TYR A 351 -25.86 -2.70 14.15
N GLN A 352 -26.78 -3.64 13.92
CA GLN A 352 -27.17 -4.66 14.90
C GLN A 352 -26.01 -5.60 15.29
N MET A 353 -25.09 -5.84 14.36
CA MET A 353 -23.90 -6.67 14.59
C MET A 353 -22.63 -5.84 14.87
N PHE A 354 -22.77 -4.57 15.28
CA PHE A 354 -21.64 -3.65 15.39
C PHE A 354 -20.58 -4.12 16.39
N ILE A 355 -20.99 -4.57 17.59
CA ILE A 355 -20.06 -5.07 18.62
C ILE A 355 -19.29 -6.31 18.13
N PRO A 356 -19.92 -7.38 17.62
CA PRO A 356 -19.19 -8.51 17.07
C PRO A 356 -18.30 -8.13 15.87
N LEU A 357 -18.73 -7.21 14.99
CA LEU A 357 -17.88 -6.69 13.91
C LEU A 357 -16.61 -6.03 14.45
N MET A 358 -16.72 -5.24 15.52
CA MET A 358 -15.55 -4.64 16.18
C MET A 358 -14.60 -5.70 16.71
N ILE A 359 -15.11 -6.71 17.42
CA ILE A 359 -14.29 -7.78 18.01
C ILE A 359 -13.51 -8.52 16.91
N VAL A 360 -14.19 -9.00 15.86
CA VAL A 360 -13.54 -9.80 14.82
C VAL A 360 -12.54 -8.98 14.00
N SER A 361 -12.86 -7.71 13.70
CA SER A 361 -11.99 -6.84 12.91
C SER A 361 -10.71 -6.48 13.66
N ILE A 362 -10.83 -6.12 14.96
CA ILE A 362 -9.67 -5.79 15.79
C ILE A 362 -8.81 -7.04 15.99
N CYS A 363 -9.39 -8.19 16.30
CA CYS A 363 -8.64 -9.45 16.47
C CYS A 363 -7.92 -9.84 15.16
N ALA A 364 -8.56 -9.71 14.01
CA ALA A 364 -7.93 -9.99 12.72
C ALA A 364 -6.77 -9.04 12.44
N TYR A 365 -6.97 -7.74 12.67
CA TYR A 365 -5.92 -6.73 12.51
C TYR A 365 -4.74 -6.97 13.44
N LEU A 366 -4.97 -7.24 14.72
CA LEU A 366 -3.90 -7.54 15.67
C LEU A 366 -3.14 -8.82 15.31
N THR A 367 -3.84 -9.82 14.77
CA THR A 367 -3.21 -11.05 14.32
C THR A 367 -2.31 -10.82 13.11
N ILE A 368 -2.78 -10.10 12.09
CA ILE A 368 -2.01 -9.93 10.86
C ILE A 368 -0.79 -9.03 11.05
N ILE A 369 -0.89 -7.97 11.86
CA ILE A 369 0.20 -6.99 12.03
C ILE A 369 1.47 -7.61 12.62
N ILE A 370 1.34 -8.74 13.35
CA ILE A 370 2.48 -9.49 13.89
C ILE A 370 3.34 -10.08 12.76
N PHE A 371 2.71 -10.51 11.65
CA PHE A 371 3.36 -11.21 10.56
C PHE A 371 3.67 -10.30 9.37
N GLU A 372 2.79 -9.35 9.08
CA GLU A 372 2.91 -8.42 7.96
C GLU A 372 2.62 -6.98 8.45
N PRO A 373 3.64 -6.12 8.54
CA PRO A 373 3.48 -4.77 9.10
C PRO A 373 2.78 -3.81 8.13
N HIS A 374 2.58 -4.20 6.88
CA HIS A 374 2.00 -3.36 5.83
C HIS A 374 0.78 -4.01 5.20
N SER A 375 -0.24 -3.20 4.89
CA SER A 375 -1.37 -3.63 4.08
C SER A 375 -0.93 -4.11 2.69
N ILE A 376 -1.78 -4.83 1.98
CA ILE A 376 -1.50 -5.28 0.60
C ILE A 376 -1.12 -4.11 -0.33
N TYR A 377 -1.67 -2.92 -0.10
CA TYR A 377 -1.36 -1.71 -0.88
C TYR A 377 -0.03 -1.11 -0.49
N GLY A 378 0.25 -1.02 0.82
CA GLY A 378 1.52 -0.51 1.36
C GLY A 378 2.71 -1.40 1.00
N MET A 379 2.52 -2.73 1.02
CA MET A 379 3.58 -3.69 0.67
C MET A 379 4.05 -3.52 -0.79
N ARG A 380 3.14 -3.22 -1.72
CA ARG A 380 3.50 -2.94 -3.11
C ARG A 380 4.39 -1.69 -3.25
N LEU A 381 4.13 -0.66 -2.44
CA LEU A 381 4.96 0.56 -2.39
C LEU A 381 6.30 0.29 -1.70
N ALA A 382 6.30 -0.49 -0.61
CA ALA A 382 7.53 -0.87 0.09
C ALA A 382 8.50 -1.62 -0.83
N ARG A 383 8.00 -2.56 -1.63
CA ARG A 383 8.82 -3.30 -2.61
C ARG A 383 9.39 -2.43 -3.73
N GLN A 384 8.76 -1.31 -4.03
CA GLN A 384 9.26 -0.33 -5.00
C GLN A 384 10.22 0.70 -4.36
N GLY A 385 10.50 0.59 -3.06
CA GLY A 385 11.28 1.58 -2.31
C GLY A 385 10.59 2.94 -2.18
N LYS A 386 9.27 2.99 -2.32
CA LYS A 386 8.46 4.23 -2.40
C LYS A 386 7.48 4.35 -1.24
N LEU A 387 7.63 3.53 -0.19
CA LEU A 387 6.76 3.59 0.98
C LEU A 387 7.16 4.78 1.85
N ILE A 388 6.24 5.73 2.01
CA ILE A 388 6.33 6.79 2.99
C ILE A 388 5.43 6.37 4.16
N THR A 389 6.03 6.10 5.30
CA THR A 389 5.32 5.73 6.54
C THR A 389 4.82 7.00 7.26
N HIS A 390 3.84 6.85 8.17
CA HIS A 390 3.30 7.92 9.04
C HIS A 390 4.33 8.65 9.93
N HIS A 391 5.58 8.18 10.02
CA HIS A 391 6.66 8.92 10.63
C HIS A 391 7.14 9.99 9.64
N LYS A 392 6.66 11.24 9.82
CA LYS A 392 7.08 12.42 9.04
C LYS A 392 8.60 12.48 8.89
N ASP A 393 9.32 12.11 9.94
CA ASP A 393 10.77 12.07 9.98
C ASP A 393 11.39 11.07 8.95
N ARG A 394 10.83 9.87 8.85
CA ARG A 394 11.29 8.87 7.87
C ARG A 394 10.93 9.23 6.44
N ALA A 395 9.78 9.86 6.25
CA ALA A 395 9.33 10.33 4.94
C ALA A 395 10.29 11.38 4.38
N VAL A 396 10.69 12.36 5.20
CA VAL A 396 11.65 13.40 4.83
C VAL A 396 12.98 12.78 4.42
N LEU A 397 13.52 11.85 5.23
CA LEU A 397 14.78 11.19 4.95
C LEU A 397 14.76 10.35 3.65
N THR A 398 13.60 9.78 3.30
CA THR A 398 13.42 9.04 2.05
C THR A 398 13.33 9.95 0.82
N LEU A 399 12.83 11.17 1.00
CA LEU A 399 12.72 12.18 -0.07
C LEU A 399 14.00 12.98 -0.30
N MET A 400 14.87 13.06 0.72
CA MET A 400 16.18 13.73 0.59
C MET A 400 17.12 12.86 -0.24
N SER A 401 17.65 13.43 -1.32
CA SER A 401 18.73 12.79 -2.07
C SER A 401 20.09 13.22 -1.51
N LEU A 402 21.01 12.29 -1.44
CA LEU A 402 22.39 12.53 -0.98
C LEU A 402 23.06 13.63 -1.84
N ASP A 403 22.82 13.61 -3.16
CA ASP A 403 23.35 14.62 -4.10
C ASP A 403 22.89 16.06 -3.80
N SER A 404 21.74 16.24 -3.16
CA SER A 404 21.24 17.58 -2.82
C SER A 404 21.92 18.19 -1.59
N VAL A 405 22.69 17.40 -0.85
CA VAL A 405 23.29 17.79 0.44
C VAL A 405 24.83 17.75 0.39
N ILE A 406 25.41 17.11 -0.64
CA ILE A 406 26.86 17.05 -0.82
C ILE A 406 27.39 18.42 -1.23
N ASP A 407 28.36 18.92 -0.44
CA ASP A 407 29.19 20.05 -0.81
C ASP A 407 30.44 19.54 -1.55
N LYS A 408 30.54 19.89 -2.83
CA LYS A 408 31.65 19.53 -3.70
C LYS A 408 32.76 20.57 -3.69
N SER A 409 32.58 21.67 -2.96
CA SER A 409 33.55 22.73 -2.83
C SER A 409 34.51 22.46 -1.66
N PHE A 410 35.62 21.78 -1.91
CA PHE A 410 36.66 21.51 -0.91
C PHE A 410 38.04 21.85 -1.44
N THR A 411 38.95 22.21 -0.54
CA THR A 411 40.37 22.44 -0.85
C THR A 411 41.16 21.22 -0.43
N ALA A 412 41.61 20.43 -1.40
CA ALA A 412 42.44 19.26 -1.14
C ALA A 412 43.90 19.64 -0.89
N VAL A 413 44.57 18.84 -0.05
CA VAL A 413 46.02 18.99 0.24
C VAL A 413 46.75 17.66 0.01
N SER A 414 47.97 17.74 -0.48
CA SER A 414 48.85 16.55 -0.67
C SER A 414 49.53 16.17 0.65
N PRO A 415 49.75 14.87 0.93
CA PRO A 415 50.40 14.38 2.15
C PRO A 415 51.85 14.85 2.30
N GLU A 416 52.53 15.20 1.21
CA GLU A 416 53.93 15.63 1.22
C GLU A 416 54.12 17.13 1.45
N LEU A 417 53.06 17.93 1.47
CA LEU A 417 53.13 19.37 1.77
C LEU A 417 53.66 19.61 3.19
N ASN A 418 54.41 20.69 3.35
CA ASN A 418 54.87 21.17 4.66
C ASN A 418 53.78 22.02 5.36
N LEU A 419 53.96 22.28 6.65
CA LEU A 419 52.99 23.05 7.45
C LEU A 419 52.83 24.49 6.93
N ALA A 420 53.86 25.14 6.35
CA ALA A 420 53.72 26.47 5.76
C ALA A 420 52.75 26.49 4.59
N SER A 421 52.86 25.51 3.69
CA SER A 421 51.91 25.36 2.56
C SER A 421 50.50 24.99 3.02
N LEU A 422 50.41 24.15 4.08
CA LEU A 422 49.11 23.83 4.70
C LEU A 422 48.42 25.08 5.27
N VAL A 423 49.16 25.94 6.00
CA VAL A 423 48.64 27.22 6.54
C VAL A 423 48.13 28.12 5.40
N HIS A 424 48.83 28.15 4.27
CA HIS A 424 48.38 28.90 3.10
C HIS A 424 47.10 28.29 2.48
N ALA A 425 46.98 26.96 2.44
CA ALA A 425 45.76 26.30 2.00
C ALA A 425 44.58 26.59 2.96
N ILE A 426 44.83 26.55 4.27
CA ILE A 426 43.83 26.90 5.30
C ILE A 426 43.33 28.34 5.13
N SER A 427 44.22 29.31 4.85
CA SER A 427 43.85 30.72 4.67
C SER A 427 42.92 30.96 3.46
N LYS A 428 42.90 30.05 2.49
CA LYS A 428 42.05 30.10 1.29
C LYS A 428 40.79 29.23 1.41
N SER A 429 40.77 28.33 2.37
CA SER A 429 39.63 27.42 2.57
C SER A 429 38.52 28.10 3.37
N HIS A 430 37.26 27.83 2.98
CA HIS A 430 36.10 28.19 3.77
C HIS A 430 35.66 27.09 4.73
N ASN A 431 36.21 25.88 4.59
CA ASN A 431 35.85 24.70 5.37
C ASN A 431 36.88 24.46 6.50
N ASN A 432 36.39 24.00 7.66
CA ASN A 432 37.23 23.66 8.81
C ASN A 432 37.97 22.30 8.66
N VAL A 433 37.62 21.51 7.65
CA VAL A 433 38.19 20.21 7.35
C VAL A 433 38.78 20.25 5.93
N LEU A 434 40.04 19.86 5.78
CA LEU A 434 40.67 19.73 4.48
C LEU A 434 41.02 18.24 4.22
N PRO A 435 40.56 17.66 3.11
CA PRO A 435 40.90 16.30 2.73
C PRO A 435 42.39 16.22 2.30
N VAL A 436 43.05 15.15 2.72
CA VAL A 436 44.35 14.77 2.24
C VAL A 436 44.20 13.68 1.19
N LEU A 437 44.53 14.02 -0.06
CA LEU A 437 44.35 13.11 -1.19
C LEU A 437 45.70 12.67 -1.73
N ASP A 438 45.73 11.45 -2.29
CA ASP A 438 46.84 10.98 -3.11
C ASP A 438 46.74 11.53 -4.55
N ASP A 439 47.75 11.21 -5.38
CA ASP A 439 47.79 11.64 -6.79
C ASP A 439 46.69 11.01 -7.65
N ALA A 440 46.05 9.94 -7.15
CA ALA A 440 44.91 9.27 -7.81
C ALA A 440 43.56 9.84 -7.36
N GLY A 441 43.52 10.72 -6.33
CA GLY A 441 42.28 11.30 -5.80
C GLY A 441 41.63 10.49 -4.66
N ASN A 442 42.32 9.48 -4.13
CA ASN A 442 41.83 8.70 -3.00
C ASN A 442 42.03 9.46 -1.69
N LEU A 443 41.08 9.31 -0.78
CA LEU A 443 41.15 9.92 0.54
C LEU A 443 42.11 9.15 1.44
N LEU A 444 43.22 9.78 1.81
CA LEU A 444 44.20 9.22 2.75
C LEU A 444 43.90 9.58 4.20
N GLY A 445 43.25 10.71 4.43
CA GLY A 445 42.92 11.23 5.74
C GLY A 445 42.36 12.65 5.64
N GLU A 446 42.21 13.32 6.76
CA GLU A 446 41.70 14.69 6.83
C GLU A 446 42.48 15.53 7.85
N ILE A 447 42.54 16.83 7.60
CA ILE A 447 43.09 17.84 8.49
C ILE A 447 41.92 18.61 9.11
N ASP A 448 41.73 18.45 10.40
CA ASP A 448 40.79 19.26 11.19
C ASP A 448 41.54 20.49 11.73
N ILE A 449 41.18 21.66 11.21
CA ILE A 449 41.83 22.94 11.58
C ILE A 449 41.64 23.24 13.08
N THR A 450 40.51 22.81 13.66
CA THR A 450 40.21 23.06 15.07
C THR A 450 41.20 22.34 16.01
N LYS A 451 41.61 21.15 15.62
CA LYS A 451 42.63 20.35 16.35
C LYS A 451 44.07 20.88 16.18
N LEU A 452 44.31 21.59 15.09
CA LEU A 452 45.66 22.10 14.76
C LEU A 452 45.90 23.56 15.19
N ARG A 453 44.94 24.25 15.77
CA ARG A 453 45.06 25.67 16.15
C ARG A 453 46.33 26.02 16.92
N HIS A 454 46.78 25.14 17.81
CA HIS A 454 47.99 25.38 18.64
C HIS A 454 49.29 25.23 17.85
N ILE A 455 49.28 24.62 16.68
CA ILE A 455 50.46 24.40 15.82
C ILE A 455 50.51 25.44 14.69
N VAL A 456 49.38 25.79 14.10
CA VAL A 456 49.22 26.66 12.92
C VAL A 456 49.84 28.06 13.16
N PHE A 457 49.80 28.57 14.38
CA PHE A 457 50.35 29.90 14.72
C PHE A 457 51.84 29.88 15.13
N ARG A 458 52.51 28.70 15.14
CA ARG A 458 53.91 28.59 15.47
C ARG A 458 54.77 28.53 14.20
N THR A 459 55.26 29.68 13.76
CA THR A 459 56.08 29.81 12.52
C THR A 459 57.37 28.99 12.54
N GLU A 460 57.92 28.74 13.73
CA GLU A 460 59.10 27.91 13.95
C GLU A 460 58.92 26.46 13.49
N LEU A 461 57.66 25.96 13.45
CA LEU A 461 57.34 24.58 13.11
C LEU A 461 57.01 24.40 11.61
N TYR A 462 56.97 25.45 10.81
CA TYR A 462 56.50 25.44 9.42
C TYR A 462 57.27 24.48 8.50
N HIS A 463 58.56 24.26 8.78
CA HIS A 463 59.41 23.36 7.99
C HIS A 463 59.62 21.98 8.63
N HIS A 464 59.13 21.76 9.86
CA HIS A 464 59.38 20.54 10.62
C HIS A 464 58.31 19.46 10.41
N PHE A 465 57.10 19.84 10.08
CA PHE A 465 55.99 18.90 9.94
C PHE A 465 55.48 18.82 8.51
N LYS A 466 55.19 17.59 8.06
CA LYS A 466 54.45 17.30 6.83
C LYS A 466 52.98 17.01 7.12
N VAL A 467 52.08 17.25 6.15
CA VAL A 467 50.64 17.01 6.25
C VAL A 467 50.33 15.58 6.70
N LYS A 468 51.05 14.57 6.19
CA LYS A 468 50.87 13.17 6.59
C LYS A 468 51.09 12.86 8.08
N GLN A 469 51.84 13.71 8.79
CA GLN A 469 52.07 13.58 10.23
C GLN A 469 50.99 14.26 11.07
N LEU A 470 50.20 15.14 10.46
CA LEU A 470 49.19 15.96 11.10
C LEU A 470 47.75 15.51 10.75
N MET A 471 47.60 14.70 9.70
CA MET A 471 46.29 14.17 9.29
C MET A 471 45.82 13.10 10.27
N SER A 472 44.51 12.97 10.36
CA SER A 472 43.80 11.90 11.07
C SER A 472 42.86 11.17 10.12
N GLN A 473 42.52 9.94 10.47
CA GLN A 473 41.44 9.24 9.74
C GLN A 473 40.09 9.86 10.08
N PRO A 474 39.16 9.98 9.11
CA PRO A 474 37.80 10.42 9.38
C PRO A 474 37.12 9.45 10.35
N GLU A 475 36.28 9.98 11.26
CA GLU A 475 35.55 9.15 12.24
C GLU A 475 34.57 8.20 11.60
N ALA A 476 34.00 8.58 10.45
CA ALA A 476 33.17 7.75 9.59
C ALA A 476 33.24 8.26 8.14
N THR A 477 33.00 7.36 7.19
CA THR A 477 32.86 7.68 5.77
C THR A 477 31.48 7.35 5.28
N LEU A 478 31.01 8.08 4.28
CA LEU A 478 29.72 7.89 3.61
C LEU A 478 29.97 7.32 2.21
N SER A 479 29.15 6.39 1.77
CA SER A 479 29.11 5.92 0.39
C SER A 479 28.08 6.72 -0.42
N VAL A 480 28.35 6.91 -1.71
CA VAL A 480 27.38 7.50 -2.65
C VAL A 480 26.03 6.77 -2.66
N ASN A 481 26.02 5.48 -2.31
CA ASN A 481 24.82 4.65 -2.24
C ASN A 481 24.12 4.65 -0.87
N ASP A 482 24.67 5.35 0.13
CA ASP A 482 24.07 5.43 1.46
C ASP A 482 22.75 6.22 1.40
N THR A 483 21.73 5.72 2.11
CA THR A 483 20.46 6.46 2.29
C THR A 483 20.63 7.56 3.33
N MET A 484 19.81 8.62 3.28
CA MET A 484 19.85 9.70 4.27
C MET A 484 19.61 9.22 5.71
N GLU A 485 18.91 8.10 5.90
CA GLU A 485 18.76 7.45 7.22
C GLU A 485 20.10 6.94 7.75
N ILE A 486 20.92 6.33 6.88
CA ILE A 486 22.27 5.87 7.22
C ILE A 486 23.18 7.07 7.50
N VAL A 487 23.08 8.14 6.70
CA VAL A 487 23.83 9.38 6.90
C VAL A 487 23.55 9.99 8.27
N MET A 488 22.28 10.16 8.63
CA MET A 488 21.89 10.66 9.96
C MET A 488 22.42 9.78 11.08
N LYS A 489 22.26 8.46 10.96
CA LYS A 489 22.75 7.53 11.97
C LYS A 489 24.28 7.61 12.15
N LYS A 490 25.03 7.78 11.07
CA LYS A 490 26.49 7.99 11.16
C LYS A 490 26.84 9.32 11.84
N PHE A 491 26.10 10.39 11.58
CA PHE A 491 26.27 11.65 12.30
C PHE A 491 25.90 11.57 13.78
N ASP A 492 24.90 10.77 14.15
CA ASP A 492 24.52 10.57 15.55
C ASP A 492 25.53 9.70 16.32
N GLN A 493 26.26 8.83 15.61
CA GLN A 493 27.28 7.95 16.18
C GLN A 493 28.68 8.61 16.26
N THR A 494 28.89 9.72 15.57
CA THR A 494 30.15 10.45 15.53
C THR A 494 29.95 11.86 16.07
N ASP A 495 31.05 12.47 16.57
CA ASP A 495 31.01 13.89 16.98
C ASP A 495 31.48 14.83 15.84
N SER A 496 31.59 14.29 14.65
CA SER A 496 32.12 15.01 13.48
C SER A 496 31.12 16.06 12.97
N ALA A 497 31.60 17.24 12.65
CA ALA A 497 30.83 18.30 12.01
C ALA A 497 30.61 18.07 10.51
N MET A 498 31.49 17.31 9.87
CA MET A 498 31.46 16.99 8.44
C MET A 498 31.89 15.54 8.23
N LEU A 499 31.28 14.84 7.30
CA LEU A 499 31.65 13.47 6.90
C LEU A 499 31.97 13.44 5.40
N PRO A 500 33.09 12.78 4.98
CA PRO A 500 33.45 12.62 3.58
C PRO A 500 32.54 11.60 2.89
N VAL A 501 32.18 11.88 1.64
CA VAL A 501 31.43 10.99 0.75
C VAL A 501 32.35 10.41 -0.29
N LEU A 502 32.43 9.10 -0.34
CA LEU A 502 33.30 8.35 -1.25
C LEU A 502 32.48 7.62 -2.31
N ASP A 503 33.08 7.47 -3.48
CA ASP A 503 32.56 6.57 -4.50
C ASP A 503 32.93 5.09 -4.21
N ASN A 504 32.55 4.18 -5.13
CA ASN A 504 32.87 2.75 -5.00
C ASN A 504 34.40 2.44 -5.16
N GLU A 505 35.17 3.39 -5.64
CA GLU A 505 36.62 3.28 -5.87
C GLU A 505 37.47 4.03 -4.82
N ASN A 506 36.81 4.53 -3.75
CA ASN A 506 37.40 5.33 -2.66
C ASN A 506 37.83 6.77 -3.05
N HIS A 507 37.40 7.28 -4.18
CA HIS A 507 37.61 8.69 -4.52
C HIS A 507 36.66 9.58 -3.73
N LEU A 508 37.17 10.74 -3.31
CA LEU A 508 36.38 11.74 -2.59
C LEU A 508 35.47 12.50 -3.54
N LEU A 509 34.15 12.39 -3.35
CA LEU A 509 33.13 13.13 -4.09
C LEU A 509 32.81 14.50 -3.47
N GLY A 510 32.95 14.64 -2.15
CA GLY A 510 32.64 15.86 -1.41
C GLY A 510 32.42 15.57 0.07
N TYR A 511 31.89 16.56 0.78
CA TYR A 511 31.55 16.46 2.19
C TYR A 511 30.07 16.74 2.44
N ILE A 512 29.50 16.11 3.48
CA ILE A 512 28.21 16.50 4.03
C ILE A 512 28.44 17.18 5.38
N SER A 513 27.95 18.40 5.53
CA SER A 513 27.95 19.12 6.80
C SER A 513 26.73 18.73 7.64
N ARG A 514 26.95 18.39 8.92
CA ARG A 514 25.88 18.11 9.90
C ARG A 514 24.87 19.28 9.93
N THR A 515 25.33 20.51 10.02
CA THR A 515 24.48 21.70 10.08
C THR A 515 23.64 21.88 8.81
N HIS A 516 24.26 21.70 7.63
CA HIS A 516 23.55 21.84 6.35
C HIS A 516 22.49 20.75 6.18
N MET A 517 22.86 19.51 6.49
CA MET A 517 21.92 18.37 6.47
C MET A 517 20.71 18.59 7.38
N TYR A 518 20.92 18.99 8.66
CA TYR A 518 19.82 19.26 9.58
C TYR A 518 18.99 20.49 9.18
N THR A 519 19.61 21.49 8.54
CA THR A 519 18.87 22.67 8.03
C THR A 519 17.95 22.27 6.86
N MET A 520 18.47 21.47 5.92
CA MET A 520 17.68 20.93 4.82
C MET A 520 16.57 20.00 5.33
N TYR A 521 16.89 19.13 6.30
CA TYR A 521 15.92 18.27 6.95
C TYR A 521 14.79 19.09 7.61
N ARG A 522 15.13 20.10 8.43
CA ARG A 522 14.14 20.99 9.06
C ARG A 522 13.29 21.74 8.03
N LYS A 523 13.91 22.23 6.97
CA LYS A 523 13.19 22.90 5.87
C LYS A 523 12.19 21.96 5.22
N MET A 524 12.59 20.72 4.90
CA MET A 524 11.68 19.73 4.32
C MET A 524 10.62 19.25 5.30
N VAL A 525 10.94 19.14 6.61
CA VAL A 525 9.93 18.88 7.66
C VAL A 525 8.94 20.03 7.75
N ALA A 526 9.40 21.30 7.69
CA ALA A 526 8.54 22.46 7.69
C ALA A 526 7.66 22.50 6.43
N ASP A 527 8.25 22.32 5.24
CA ASP A 527 7.52 22.25 3.97
C ASP A 527 6.46 21.13 3.97
N LEU A 528 6.73 19.99 4.65
CA LEU A 528 5.79 18.88 4.84
C LEU A 528 4.83 19.08 6.02
N SER A 529 5.08 20.03 6.92
CA SER A 529 4.23 20.33 8.07
C SER A 529 3.44 21.63 7.91
N GLU A 530 3.89 22.54 7.06
CA GLU A 530 3.15 23.75 6.65
C GLU A 530 2.26 23.48 5.42
N ASP A 531 2.53 22.38 4.68
CA ASP A 531 1.64 21.79 3.67
C ASP A 531 0.70 20.75 4.32
#